data_361f06008a95d0d1b6dc5ba3e6a524a9
#
_entry.id   361f06008a95d0d1b6dc5ba3e6a524a9
#
_cell.length_a   1.000
_cell.length_b   1.000
_cell.length_c   1.000
_cell.angle_alpha   90.00
_cell.angle_beta   90.00
_cell.angle_gamma   90.00
#
_symmetry.space_group_name_H-M   'P 1'
#
loop_
_entity.id
_entity.type
_entity.pdbx_description
1 polymer ?
#
loop_
_entity_poly.entity_id
_entity_poly.type
_entity_poly.pdbx_seq_one_letter_code
_entity_poly.pdbx_strand_id
1 'polypeptide(L)'
;ALGEIKKRIHIPIVADIHFDYRMAIAAIENGADKIRINPGNIGSAERVKAVVDKAKEYNIPIRVGVNSGSLEKNIVEKYGKVTAEGLVESALDKVKMIEDMGYDNLVVSIKSSDVLMCAKAHELLAPKCPYPLHVGITEAGTLFRGNIKSAIGLGIILNQGIGDTIRVSLTGNPVNEIASVSYTHLRAHETSAHL
;
A
#
# COMPACT_ATOMS: atom_id res chain seq x y z
N ALA A 1 18.77 -1.20 -12.86
CA ALA A 1 18.96 -0.82 -11.44
C ALA A 1 18.44 -1.92 -10.49
N LEU A 2 17.14 -2.31 -10.55
CA LEU A 2 16.53 -3.25 -9.58
C LEU A 2 17.26 -4.58 -9.51
N GLY A 3 17.58 -5.23 -10.64
CA GLY A 3 18.32 -6.48 -10.67
C GLY A 3 19.73 -6.40 -10.05
N GLU A 4 20.40 -5.25 -10.15
CA GLU A 4 21.71 -5.04 -9.49
C GLU A 4 21.55 -4.83 -7.99
N ILE A 5 20.49 -4.18 -7.55
CA ILE A 5 20.18 -4.04 -6.12
C ILE A 5 19.88 -5.42 -5.54
N LYS A 6 19.05 -6.22 -6.22
CA LYS A 6 18.64 -7.55 -5.77
C LYS A 6 19.83 -8.50 -5.53
N LYS A 7 20.89 -8.38 -6.32
CA LYS A 7 22.13 -9.16 -6.13
C LYS A 7 22.91 -8.81 -4.85
N ARG A 8 22.63 -7.64 -4.26
CA ARG A 8 23.40 -7.09 -3.13
C ARG A 8 22.65 -7.10 -1.80
N ILE A 9 21.38 -7.48 -1.82
CA ILE A 9 20.52 -7.48 -0.62
C ILE A 9 19.83 -8.83 -0.46
N HIS A 10 19.50 -9.16 0.79
CA HIS A 10 18.79 -10.40 1.15
C HIS A 10 17.33 -10.17 1.56
N ILE A 11 16.90 -8.92 1.66
CA ILE A 11 15.51 -8.57 2.01
C ILE A 11 14.65 -8.54 0.75
N PRO A 12 13.34 -8.83 0.87
CA PRO A 12 12.39 -8.68 -0.23
C PRO A 12 12.28 -7.23 -0.72
N ILE A 13 12.14 -7.06 -2.03
CA ILE A 13 11.92 -5.75 -2.67
C ILE A 13 10.48 -5.66 -3.19
N VAL A 14 9.82 -4.54 -2.87
CA VAL A 14 8.55 -4.15 -3.47
C VAL A 14 8.79 -3.03 -4.46
N ALA A 15 8.51 -3.26 -5.75
CA ALA A 15 8.57 -2.21 -6.77
C ALA A 15 7.25 -1.41 -6.76
N ASP A 16 7.34 -0.11 -6.47
CA ASP A 16 6.19 0.80 -6.44
C ASP A 16 6.05 1.52 -7.78
N ILE A 17 5.08 1.09 -8.58
CA ILE A 17 4.86 1.54 -9.96
C ILE A 17 3.64 2.46 -10.01
N HIS A 18 3.84 3.69 -10.48
CA HIS A 18 2.78 4.69 -10.47
C HIS A 18 1.93 4.70 -11.76
N PHE A 19 2.56 4.65 -12.95
CA PHE A 19 1.84 4.90 -14.21
C PHE A 19 2.20 3.93 -15.34
N ASP A 20 3.49 3.60 -15.53
CA ASP A 20 3.93 2.83 -16.68
C ASP A 20 3.93 1.33 -16.39
N TYR A 21 2.97 0.62 -17.00
CA TYR A 21 2.84 -0.83 -16.88
C TYR A 21 4.09 -1.61 -17.33
N ARG A 22 4.86 -1.05 -18.28
CA ARG A 22 6.12 -1.67 -18.75
C ARG A 22 7.17 -1.71 -17.65
N MET A 23 7.16 -0.68 -16.77
CA MET A 23 8.05 -0.66 -15.61
C MET A 23 7.65 -1.73 -14.58
N ALA A 24 6.35 -2.04 -14.45
CA ALA A 24 5.89 -3.13 -13.60
C ALA A 24 6.40 -4.48 -14.13
N ILE A 25 6.22 -4.72 -15.43
CA ILE A 25 6.71 -5.94 -16.09
C ILE A 25 8.23 -6.06 -15.95
N ALA A 26 8.97 -5.00 -16.26
CA ALA A 26 10.42 -4.99 -16.12
C ALA A 26 10.88 -5.21 -14.66
N ALA A 27 10.16 -4.69 -13.68
CA ALA A 27 10.47 -4.93 -12.27
C ALA A 27 10.30 -6.41 -11.89
N ILE A 28 9.23 -7.05 -12.35
CA ILE A 28 8.97 -8.48 -12.16
C ILE A 28 10.12 -9.30 -12.76
N GLU A 29 10.45 -9.07 -14.02
CA GLU A 29 11.51 -9.79 -14.75
C GLU A 29 12.91 -9.58 -14.14
N ASN A 30 13.12 -8.48 -13.43
CA ASN A 30 14.37 -8.19 -12.73
C ASN A 30 14.36 -8.60 -11.25
N GLY A 31 13.39 -9.42 -10.81
CA GLY A 31 13.42 -10.06 -9.50
C GLY A 31 12.78 -9.26 -8.37
N ALA A 32 11.81 -8.38 -8.65
CA ALA A 32 10.96 -7.83 -7.60
C ALA A 32 10.16 -8.95 -6.92
N ASP A 33 10.13 -8.96 -5.60
CA ASP A 33 9.38 -9.95 -4.82
C ASP A 33 7.88 -9.59 -4.71
N LYS A 34 7.54 -8.36 -5.01
CA LYS A 34 6.17 -7.82 -5.05
C LYS A 34 6.15 -6.58 -5.93
N ILE A 35 5.04 -6.31 -6.58
CA ILE A 35 4.80 -5.00 -7.20
C ILE A 35 3.65 -4.30 -6.49
N ARG A 36 3.70 -2.97 -6.47
CA ARG A 36 2.57 -2.14 -6.09
C ARG A 36 2.11 -1.35 -7.29
N ILE A 37 0.83 -1.43 -7.60
CA ILE A 37 0.19 -0.62 -8.64
C ILE A 37 -1.10 0.02 -8.09
N ASN A 38 -1.52 1.09 -8.75
CA ASN A 38 -2.90 1.54 -8.74
C ASN A 38 -3.47 1.25 -10.13
N PRO A 39 -4.34 0.23 -10.30
CA PRO A 39 -4.90 -0.11 -11.61
C PRO A 39 -5.51 1.08 -12.34
N GLY A 40 -6.16 2.02 -11.61
CA GLY A 40 -6.71 3.24 -12.18
C GLY A 40 -5.67 4.19 -12.80
N ASN A 41 -4.42 4.14 -12.36
CA ASN A 41 -3.33 4.97 -12.88
C ASN A 41 -2.54 4.26 -14.00
N ILE A 42 -2.56 2.95 -14.06
CA ILE A 42 -1.87 2.16 -15.09
C ILE A 42 -2.50 2.37 -16.47
N GLY A 43 -3.79 2.67 -16.51
CA GLY A 43 -4.52 3.02 -17.73
C GLY A 43 -5.54 1.97 -18.14
N SER A 44 -5.45 1.46 -19.36
CA SER A 44 -6.48 0.54 -19.88
C SER A 44 -6.45 -0.85 -19.24
N ALA A 45 -7.58 -1.56 -19.30
CA ALA A 45 -7.71 -2.92 -18.79
C ALA A 45 -6.68 -3.89 -19.39
N GLU A 46 -6.32 -3.69 -20.68
CA GLU A 46 -5.30 -4.51 -21.35
C GLU A 46 -3.91 -4.32 -20.74
N ARG A 47 -3.57 -3.09 -20.33
CA ARG A 47 -2.30 -2.81 -19.63
C ARG A 47 -2.25 -3.42 -18.27
N VAL A 48 -3.34 -3.31 -17.51
CA VAL A 48 -3.47 -3.98 -16.20
C VAL A 48 -3.35 -5.49 -16.38
N LYS A 49 -4.06 -6.05 -17.38
CA LYS A 49 -3.99 -7.48 -17.70
C LYS A 49 -2.57 -7.94 -18.01
N ALA A 50 -1.81 -7.18 -18.79
CA ALA A 50 -0.42 -7.52 -19.10
C ALA A 50 0.46 -7.62 -17.84
N VAL A 51 0.24 -6.72 -16.86
CA VAL A 51 0.92 -6.77 -15.56
C VAL A 51 0.48 -7.99 -14.75
N VAL A 52 -0.83 -8.26 -14.70
CA VAL A 52 -1.39 -9.41 -13.99
C VAL A 52 -0.88 -10.73 -14.59
N ASP A 53 -0.88 -10.87 -15.90
CA ASP A 53 -0.39 -12.07 -16.59
C ASP A 53 1.11 -12.31 -16.26
N LYS A 54 1.91 -11.25 -16.23
CA LYS A 54 3.32 -11.34 -15.85
C LYS A 54 3.49 -11.69 -14.36
N ALA A 55 2.67 -11.14 -13.48
CA ALA A 55 2.68 -11.48 -12.06
C ALA A 55 2.31 -12.96 -11.81
N LYS A 56 1.35 -13.49 -12.59
CA LYS A 56 1.01 -14.92 -12.59
C LYS A 56 2.17 -15.81 -13.00
N GLU A 57 2.83 -15.45 -14.12
CA GLU A 57 3.97 -16.20 -14.66
C GLU A 57 5.09 -16.36 -13.60
N TYR A 58 5.35 -15.31 -12.83
CA TYR A 58 6.39 -15.29 -11.81
C TYR A 58 5.88 -15.59 -10.38
N ASN A 59 4.58 -15.79 -10.23
CA ASN A 59 3.90 -16.04 -8.94
C ASN A 59 4.22 -14.99 -7.87
N ILE A 60 4.23 -13.71 -8.21
CA ILE A 60 4.52 -12.62 -7.27
C ILE A 60 3.27 -11.83 -6.88
N PRO A 61 3.15 -11.43 -5.60
CA PRO A 61 1.99 -10.69 -5.14
C PRO A 61 1.86 -9.32 -5.80
N ILE A 62 0.62 -8.89 -6.02
CA ILE A 62 0.29 -7.52 -6.43
C ILE A 62 -0.31 -6.78 -5.25
N ARG A 63 0.29 -5.66 -4.85
CA ARG A 63 -0.34 -4.74 -3.91
C ARG A 63 -1.18 -3.71 -4.66
N VAL A 64 -2.49 -3.81 -4.49
CA VAL A 64 -3.47 -2.83 -4.97
C VAL A 64 -3.44 -1.62 -4.04
N GLY A 65 -3.04 -0.46 -4.56
CA GLY A 65 -2.89 0.75 -3.76
C GLY A 65 -3.87 1.84 -4.14
N VAL A 66 -4.69 2.29 -3.19
CA VAL A 66 -5.58 3.44 -3.32
C VAL A 66 -5.12 4.56 -2.40
N ASN A 67 -5.07 5.78 -2.91
CA ASN A 67 -4.71 6.97 -2.14
C ASN A 67 -5.81 8.03 -2.27
N SER A 68 -6.07 8.75 -1.18
CA SER A 68 -7.06 9.84 -1.17
C SER A 68 -6.76 10.95 -2.19
N GLY A 69 -5.48 11.21 -2.47
CA GLY A 69 -5.06 12.22 -3.45
C GLY A 69 -5.23 11.82 -4.92
N SER A 70 -5.54 10.55 -5.20
CA SER A 70 -5.72 10.02 -6.57
C SER A 70 -6.99 9.17 -6.72
N LEU A 71 -8.02 9.50 -5.93
CA LEU A 71 -9.33 8.85 -6.03
C LEU A 71 -10.01 9.23 -7.35
N GLU A 72 -10.70 8.29 -7.96
CA GLU A 72 -11.37 8.44 -9.24
C GLU A 72 -12.45 9.53 -9.18
N LYS A 73 -12.56 10.33 -10.25
CA LYS A 73 -13.52 11.46 -10.33
C LYS A 73 -14.96 11.01 -10.14
N ASN A 74 -15.37 9.91 -10.77
CA ASN A 74 -16.72 9.35 -10.63
C ASN A 74 -17.07 8.98 -9.19
N ILE A 75 -16.10 8.48 -8.41
CA ILE A 75 -16.30 8.18 -6.98
C ILE A 75 -16.40 9.47 -6.18
N VAL A 76 -15.52 10.44 -6.45
CA VAL A 76 -15.61 11.77 -5.79
C VAL A 76 -16.93 12.45 -6.09
N GLU A 77 -17.43 12.39 -7.32
CA GLU A 77 -18.73 12.93 -7.72
C GLU A 77 -19.88 12.21 -7.00
N LYS A 78 -19.83 10.88 -6.91
CA LYS A 78 -20.83 10.06 -6.21
C LYS A 78 -20.97 10.42 -4.73
N TYR A 79 -19.85 10.65 -4.04
CA TYR A 79 -19.82 10.95 -2.60
C TYR A 79 -19.75 12.46 -2.30
N GLY A 80 -19.68 13.32 -3.31
CA GLY A 80 -19.58 14.77 -3.20
C GLY A 80 -18.20 15.27 -2.75
N LYS A 81 -17.36 14.39 -2.22
CA LYS A 81 -15.98 14.65 -1.78
C LYS A 81 -15.22 13.33 -1.60
N VAL A 82 -13.92 13.41 -1.27
CA VAL A 82 -13.15 12.23 -0.82
C VAL A 82 -13.65 11.78 0.54
N THR A 83 -14.06 10.52 0.65
CA THR A 83 -14.58 9.90 1.88
C THR A 83 -13.94 8.53 2.14
N ALA A 84 -14.08 8.03 3.35
CA ALA A 84 -13.63 6.68 3.70
C ALA A 84 -14.37 5.61 2.88
N GLU A 85 -15.67 5.77 2.70
CA GLU A 85 -16.53 4.89 1.91
C GLU A 85 -16.10 4.86 0.44
N GLY A 86 -15.81 6.03 -0.15
CA GLY A 86 -15.30 6.13 -1.53
C GLY A 86 -13.95 5.47 -1.72
N LEU A 87 -13.04 5.59 -0.73
CA LEU A 87 -11.76 4.89 -0.75
C LEU A 87 -11.93 3.36 -0.71
N VAL A 88 -12.86 2.88 0.10
CA VAL A 88 -13.18 1.44 0.20
C VAL A 88 -13.78 0.92 -1.09
N GLU A 89 -14.76 1.63 -1.67
CA GLU A 89 -15.35 1.27 -2.96
C GLU A 89 -14.29 1.18 -4.04
N SER A 90 -13.45 2.20 -4.18
CA SER A 90 -12.34 2.21 -5.13
C SER A 90 -11.39 1.01 -4.94
N ALA A 91 -11.10 0.65 -3.69
CA ALA A 91 -10.21 -0.48 -3.40
C ALA A 91 -10.84 -1.82 -3.81
N LEU A 92 -12.10 -2.04 -3.45
CA LEU A 92 -12.82 -3.26 -3.76
C LEU A 92 -13.04 -3.44 -5.27
N ASP A 93 -13.38 -2.37 -6.00
CA ASP A 93 -13.52 -2.39 -7.45
C ASP A 93 -12.21 -2.81 -8.15
N LYS A 94 -11.08 -2.30 -7.67
CA LYS A 94 -9.76 -2.66 -8.21
C LYS A 94 -9.32 -4.07 -7.86
N VAL A 95 -9.65 -4.53 -6.67
CA VAL A 95 -9.44 -5.94 -6.26
C VAL A 95 -10.24 -6.84 -7.18
N LYS A 96 -11.55 -6.57 -7.33
CA LYS A 96 -12.42 -7.33 -8.21
C LYS A 96 -11.94 -7.34 -9.66
N MET A 97 -11.46 -6.22 -10.17
CA MET A 97 -10.88 -6.15 -11.52
C MET A 97 -9.75 -7.18 -11.72
N ILE A 98 -8.87 -7.34 -10.73
CA ILE A 98 -7.76 -8.29 -10.83
C ILE A 98 -8.24 -9.73 -10.59
N GLU A 99 -9.19 -9.95 -9.69
CA GLU A 99 -9.83 -11.26 -9.48
C GLU A 99 -10.53 -11.75 -10.75
N ASP A 100 -11.25 -10.85 -11.45
CA ASP A 100 -11.91 -11.16 -12.74
C ASP A 100 -10.89 -11.51 -13.85
N MET A 101 -9.63 -11.09 -13.71
CA MET A 101 -8.51 -11.55 -14.54
C MET A 101 -7.93 -12.91 -14.06
N GLY A 102 -8.51 -13.51 -13.00
CA GLY A 102 -8.12 -14.82 -12.45
C GLY A 102 -6.84 -14.77 -11.63
N TYR A 103 -6.58 -13.71 -10.84
CA TYR A 103 -5.44 -13.61 -9.93
C TYR A 103 -5.85 -13.12 -8.56
N ASP A 104 -5.46 -13.86 -7.53
CA ASP A 104 -5.84 -13.65 -6.13
C ASP A 104 -4.65 -13.50 -5.16
N ASN A 105 -3.41 -13.56 -5.66
CA ASN A 105 -2.25 -13.27 -4.81
C ASN A 105 -2.10 -11.76 -4.61
N LEU A 106 -2.96 -11.21 -3.75
CA LEU A 106 -3.14 -9.78 -3.58
C LEU A 106 -2.79 -9.30 -2.17
N VAL A 107 -2.45 -8.03 -2.08
CA VAL A 107 -2.36 -7.23 -0.86
C VAL A 107 -3.10 -5.93 -1.14
N VAL A 108 -3.85 -5.40 -0.18
CA VAL A 108 -4.58 -4.15 -0.39
C VAL A 108 -4.03 -3.06 0.51
N SER A 109 -3.92 -1.85 -0.02
CA SER A 109 -3.53 -0.68 0.75
C SER A 109 -4.43 0.51 0.44
N ILE A 110 -5.03 1.09 1.48
CA ILE A 110 -5.69 2.40 1.41
C ILE A 110 -4.85 3.38 2.21
N LYS A 111 -4.59 4.54 1.63
CA LYS A 111 -3.81 5.59 2.29
C LYS A 111 -4.49 6.95 2.16
N SER A 112 -4.48 7.69 3.25
CA SER A 112 -4.91 9.08 3.30
C SER A 112 -3.92 9.91 4.10
N SER A 113 -3.84 11.20 3.79
CA SER A 113 -3.17 12.19 4.62
C SER A 113 -4.03 12.63 5.84
N ASP A 114 -5.32 12.36 5.79
CA ASP A 114 -6.23 12.48 6.92
C ASP A 114 -6.22 11.18 7.73
N VAL A 115 -5.79 11.28 8.99
CA VAL A 115 -5.60 10.13 9.89
C VAL A 115 -6.93 9.43 10.20
N LEU A 116 -7.98 10.20 10.52
CA LEU A 116 -9.27 9.63 10.90
C LEU A 116 -9.97 9.00 9.71
N MET A 117 -9.90 9.65 8.54
CA MET A 117 -10.41 9.08 7.30
C MET A 117 -9.68 7.78 6.95
N CYS A 118 -8.35 7.75 7.11
CA CYS A 118 -7.54 6.55 6.86
C CYS A 118 -7.94 5.41 7.79
N ALA A 119 -8.07 5.67 9.09
CA ALA A 119 -8.50 4.69 10.07
C ALA A 119 -9.91 4.17 9.77
N LYS A 120 -10.85 5.08 9.48
CA LYS A 120 -12.23 4.70 9.13
C LYS A 120 -12.30 3.86 7.86
N ALA A 121 -11.51 4.18 6.85
CA ALA A 121 -11.45 3.40 5.62
C ALA A 121 -10.96 1.95 5.90
N HIS A 122 -9.97 1.78 6.78
CA HIS A 122 -9.51 0.44 7.16
C HIS A 122 -10.55 -0.33 7.98
N GLU A 123 -11.23 0.32 8.92
CA GLU A 123 -12.35 -0.27 9.66
C GLU A 123 -13.47 -0.79 8.73
N LEU A 124 -13.80 -0.01 7.71
CA LEU A 124 -14.83 -0.37 6.72
C LEU A 124 -14.36 -1.43 5.72
N LEU A 125 -13.06 -1.46 5.40
CA LEU A 125 -12.49 -2.40 4.44
C LEU A 125 -12.26 -3.78 5.05
N ALA A 126 -11.72 -3.86 6.26
CA ALA A 126 -11.27 -5.11 6.88
C ALA A 126 -12.31 -6.24 6.85
N PRO A 127 -13.61 -6.00 7.18
CA PRO A 127 -14.61 -7.07 7.14
C PRO A 127 -15.03 -7.49 5.72
N LYS A 128 -14.61 -6.74 4.69
CA LYS A 128 -15.02 -6.95 3.28
C LYS A 128 -13.87 -7.48 2.40
N CYS A 129 -12.65 -7.46 2.91
CA CYS A 129 -11.45 -7.77 2.15
C CYS A 129 -10.75 -9.00 2.74
N PRO A 130 -10.66 -10.11 2.00
CA PRO A 130 -10.01 -11.33 2.50
C PRO A 130 -8.48 -11.27 2.39
N TYR A 131 -7.94 -10.22 1.80
CA TYR A 131 -6.50 -10.07 1.53
C TYR A 131 -5.78 -9.33 2.64
N PRO A 132 -4.47 -9.60 2.83
CA PRO A 132 -3.64 -8.84 3.77
C PRO A 132 -3.70 -7.33 3.52
N LEU A 133 -3.72 -6.55 4.59
CA LEU A 133 -3.81 -5.09 4.55
C LEU A 133 -2.45 -4.45 4.83
N HIS A 134 -2.02 -3.57 3.93
CA HIS A 134 -0.83 -2.75 4.11
C HIS A 134 -1.23 -1.35 4.55
N VAL A 135 -0.92 -1.02 5.79
CA VAL A 135 -1.39 0.20 6.46
C VAL A 135 -0.29 1.28 6.56
N GLY A 136 -0.72 2.52 6.59
CA GLY A 136 0.17 3.67 6.73
C GLY A 136 -0.51 4.97 6.35
N ILE A 137 0.02 6.08 6.89
CA ILE A 137 -0.43 7.43 6.53
C ILE A 137 0.44 7.94 5.39
N THR A 138 -0.18 8.43 4.30
CA THR A 138 0.56 9.04 3.19
C THR A 138 0.74 10.54 3.43
N GLU A 139 1.81 11.10 2.85
CA GLU A 139 2.10 12.55 2.97
C GLU A 139 2.03 13.04 4.42
N ALA A 140 2.61 12.25 5.33
CA ALA A 140 2.50 12.53 6.76
C ALA A 140 3.23 13.83 7.17
N GLY A 141 4.25 14.23 6.41
CA GLY A 141 5.00 15.47 6.61
C GLY A 141 6.47 15.26 6.93
N THR A 142 7.09 16.29 7.53
CA THR A 142 8.50 16.25 7.96
C THR A 142 8.76 15.18 9.01
N LEU A 143 10.04 14.88 9.28
CA LEU A 143 10.45 13.84 10.23
C LEU A 143 9.66 13.90 11.54
N PHE A 144 9.60 15.07 12.20
CA PHE A 144 8.92 15.21 13.49
C PHE A 144 7.39 15.07 13.36
N ARG A 145 6.77 15.91 12.51
CA ARG A 145 5.30 15.92 12.35
C ARG A 145 4.78 14.62 11.74
N GLY A 146 5.53 14.10 10.75
CA GLY A 146 5.19 12.87 10.07
C GLY A 146 5.24 11.64 10.99
N ASN A 147 6.20 11.59 11.91
CA ASN A 147 6.28 10.53 12.90
C ASN A 147 5.09 10.56 13.86
N ILE A 148 4.73 11.73 14.40
CA ILE A 148 3.57 11.87 15.28
C ILE A 148 2.29 11.42 14.55
N LYS A 149 2.09 11.94 13.33
CA LYS A 149 0.91 11.64 12.52
C LYS A 149 0.82 10.16 12.16
N SER A 150 1.94 9.55 11.78
CA SER A 150 2.02 8.13 11.48
C SER A 150 1.80 7.26 12.71
N ALA A 151 2.38 7.64 13.86
CA ALA A 151 2.19 6.91 15.12
C ALA A 151 0.72 6.90 15.55
N ILE A 152 0.05 8.05 15.47
CA ILE A 152 -1.39 8.15 15.81
C ILE A 152 -2.21 7.29 14.84
N GLY A 153 -2.01 7.45 13.54
CA GLY A 153 -2.79 6.72 12.53
C GLY A 153 -2.58 5.22 12.58
N LEU A 154 -1.33 4.78 12.66
CA LEU A 154 -0.99 3.36 12.81
C LEU A 154 -1.51 2.81 14.14
N GLY A 155 -1.36 3.56 15.24
CA GLY A 155 -1.87 3.16 16.55
C GLY A 155 -3.38 2.91 16.54
N ILE A 156 -4.16 3.80 15.94
CA ILE A 156 -5.62 3.64 15.82
C ILE A 156 -5.98 2.38 15.00
N ILE A 157 -5.30 2.15 13.88
CA ILE A 157 -5.60 1.02 12.98
C ILE A 157 -5.17 -0.30 13.62
N LEU A 158 -3.93 -0.38 14.10
CA LEU A 158 -3.37 -1.60 14.70
C LEU A 158 -4.08 -2.00 16.00
N ASN A 159 -4.54 -1.02 16.80
CA ASN A 159 -5.33 -1.29 18.02
C ASN A 159 -6.67 -1.99 17.74
N GLN A 160 -7.16 -1.92 16.50
CA GLN A 160 -8.36 -2.65 16.07
C GLN A 160 -8.05 -4.06 15.54
N GLY A 161 -6.79 -4.51 15.62
CA GLY A 161 -6.35 -5.78 15.04
C GLY A 161 -6.25 -5.76 13.51
N ILE A 162 -6.19 -4.58 12.90
CA ILE A 162 -6.14 -4.40 11.44
C ILE A 162 -4.72 -4.06 11.02
N GLY A 163 -4.19 -4.76 9.98
CA GLY A 163 -2.91 -4.47 9.35
C GLY A 163 -1.91 -5.61 9.48
N ASP A 164 -1.38 -6.04 8.34
CA ASP A 164 -0.42 -7.14 8.21
C ASP A 164 0.98 -6.63 7.90
N THR A 165 1.06 -5.49 7.22
CA THR A 165 2.33 -4.80 6.95
C THR A 165 2.13 -3.28 7.09
N ILE A 166 3.20 -2.57 7.46
CA ILE A 166 3.14 -1.13 7.72
C ILE A 166 4.16 -0.36 6.87
N ARG A 167 3.87 0.92 6.61
CA ARG A 167 4.84 1.89 6.09
C ARG A 167 4.66 3.23 6.78
N VAL A 168 5.76 3.79 7.25
CA VAL A 168 5.86 5.22 7.58
C VAL A 168 6.34 5.97 6.34
N SER A 169 5.72 7.11 6.03
CA SER A 169 6.06 7.94 4.87
C SER A 169 6.41 9.35 5.34
N LEU A 170 7.67 9.75 5.14
CA LEU A 170 8.22 11.02 5.62
C LEU A 170 8.79 11.83 4.44
N THR A 171 8.77 13.15 4.60
CA THR A 171 9.48 14.04 3.71
C THR A 171 10.94 14.12 4.15
N GLY A 172 11.88 13.70 3.28
CA GLY A 172 13.32 13.75 3.57
C GLY A 172 14.05 12.50 3.10
N ASN A 173 15.18 12.19 3.74
CA ASN A 173 15.94 10.99 3.42
C ASN A 173 15.15 9.73 3.81
N PRO A 174 14.89 8.79 2.86
CA PRO A 174 14.09 7.59 3.12
C PRO A 174 14.71 6.66 4.18
N VAL A 175 16.01 6.76 4.45
CA VAL A 175 16.67 6.01 5.53
C VAL A 175 16.05 6.33 6.90
N ASN A 176 15.56 7.56 7.11
CA ASN A 176 14.89 7.96 8.35
C ASN A 176 13.58 7.22 8.58
N GLU A 177 12.91 6.75 7.52
CA GLU A 177 11.69 5.95 7.63
C GLU A 177 11.94 4.60 8.31
N ILE A 178 13.12 4.01 8.10
CA ILE A 178 13.50 2.72 8.71
C ILE A 178 13.57 2.84 10.24
N ALA A 179 14.23 3.88 10.75
CA ALA A 179 14.30 4.12 12.19
C ALA A 179 12.89 4.32 12.79
N SER A 180 12.04 5.10 12.12
CA SER A 180 10.67 5.36 12.57
C SER A 180 9.80 4.11 12.61
N VAL A 181 9.88 3.24 11.59
CA VAL A 181 9.14 1.97 11.56
C VAL A 181 9.65 1.02 12.64
N SER A 182 10.96 0.89 12.79
CA SER A 182 11.56 0.01 13.78
C SER A 182 11.17 0.40 15.20
N TYR A 183 11.13 1.70 15.50
CA TYR A 183 10.71 2.19 16.81
C TYR A 183 9.23 1.91 17.10
N THR A 184 8.36 2.10 16.09
CA THR A 184 6.92 1.93 16.26
C THR A 184 6.52 0.45 16.38
N HIS A 185 7.22 -0.47 15.71
CA HIS A 185 6.81 -1.86 15.60
C HIS A 185 7.65 -2.82 16.46
N LEU A 186 8.97 -2.66 16.49
CA LEU A 186 9.86 -3.62 17.14
C LEU A 186 10.10 -3.30 18.63
N ARG A 187 10.17 -2.03 19.02
CA ARG A 187 10.45 -1.65 20.41
C ARG A 187 9.25 -1.66 21.36
N ALA A 188 8.03 -1.70 20.85
CA ALA A 188 6.87 -1.91 21.71
C ALA A 188 6.90 -3.27 22.45
N HIS A 189 7.64 -4.25 21.91
CA HIS A 189 7.87 -5.55 22.53
C HIS A 189 9.14 -5.62 23.39
N GLU A 190 10.12 -4.74 23.20
CA GLU A 190 11.37 -4.75 23.95
C GLU A 190 11.25 -4.07 25.32
N THR A 191 10.32 -3.15 25.52
CA THR A 191 10.14 -2.46 26.81
C THR A 191 9.61 -3.35 27.93
N SER A 192 9.05 -4.50 27.62
CA SER A 192 8.62 -5.49 28.61
C SER A 192 9.74 -6.45 29.05
N ALA A 193 10.91 -6.46 28.37
CA ALA A 193 12.02 -7.37 28.69
C ALA A 193 13.15 -6.70 29.50
N HIS A 194 13.09 -5.38 29.74
CA HIS A 194 14.12 -4.60 30.40
C HIS A 194 13.62 -3.75 31.58
N LEU A 195 12.44 -4.02 32.07
CA LEU A 195 11.91 -3.57 33.37
C LEU A 195 11.73 -4.77 34.29
#